data_5d3fe43a563f8562974ab54be6d057ca
#
_entry.id   5d3fe43a563f8562974ab54be6d057ca
#
_cell.length_a   1.000
_cell.length_b   1.000
_cell.length_c   1.000
_cell.angle_alpha   90.00
_cell.angle_beta   90.00
_cell.angle_gamma   90.00
#
_symmetry.space_group_name_H-M   'P 1'
#
loop_
_entity.id
_entity.type
_entity.pdbx_description
1 polymer ?
#
loop_
_entity_poly.entity_id
_entity_poly.type
_entity_poly.pdbx_seq_one_letter_code
_entity_poly.pdbx_strand_id
1 'polypeptide(L)'
;MTDPLRVLILDDDFRVGLLHQSIVDDQPGFTALEPVRSLAEARERIRSARPDLLLADVFLPDGDGIALVREAGIDAILISAADDAPTVRRALRSGAVGYLLKPFDRRALIGLLERYARYRNLLAGDRPLRQEDADRALAILHGAGEPVSVSRSATEQLVLAALGDGEASAAEIGESTGFAEPAH
;
A
#
# COMPACT_ATOMS: atom_id res chain seq x y z
N MET A 1 -13.75 -1.31 23.93
CA MET A 1 -12.44 -0.89 23.37
C MET A 1 -11.96 -2.07 22.54
N THR A 2 -11.70 -1.85 21.27
CA THR A 2 -11.16 -2.91 20.39
C THR A 2 -9.67 -3.05 20.70
N ASP A 3 -9.17 -4.28 20.84
CA ASP A 3 -7.73 -4.50 21.03
C ASP A 3 -6.94 -3.96 19.84
N PRO A 4 -5.73 -3.45 20.05
CA PRO A 4 -4.91 -2.92 18.96
C PRO A 4 -4.54 -4.04 17.97
N LEU A 5 -4.50 -3.72 16.68
CA LEU A 5 -4.05 -4.63 15.64
C LEU A 5 -2.56 -4.89 15.79
N ARG A 6 -2.20 -6.16 15.86
CA ARG A 6 -0.82 -6.61 16.11
C ARG A 6 -0.10 -6.80 14.78
N VAL A 7 0.98 -6.07 14.56
CA VAL A 7 1.74 -6.08 13.31
C VAL A 7 3.08 -6.75 13.51
N LEU A 8 3.36 -7.81 12.75
CA LEU A 8 4.69 -8.40 12.67
C LEU A 8 5.46 -7.76 11.52
N ILE A 9 6.68 -7.33 11.78
CA ILE A 9 7.58 -6.76 10.77
C ILE A 9 8.64 -7.81 10.42
N LEU A 10 8.84 -8.04 9.13
CA LEU A 10 9.84 -8.95 8.58
C LEU A 10 10.73 -8.19 7.58
N ASP A 11 11.95 -7.91 7.97
CA ASP A 11 12.97 -7.25 7.14
C ASP A 11 14.34 -7.71 7.60
N ASP A 12 15.22 -8.14 6.70
CA ASP A 12 16.56 -8.62 7.04
C ASP A 12 17.49 -7.50 7.53
N ASP A 13 17.22 -6.25 7.15
CA ASP A 13 17.87 -5.08 7.73
C ASP A 13 17.21 -4.67 9.06
N PHE A 14 17.93 -4.93 10.16
CA PHE A 14 17.47 -4.59 11.50
C PHE A 14 17.09 -3.11 11.68
N ARG A 15 17.80 -2.19 11.03
CA ARG A 15 17.52 -0.75 11.13
C ARG A 15 16.21 -0.39 10.45
N VAL A 16 15.95 -0.99 9.31
CA VAL A 16 14.69 -0.84 8.56
C VAL A 16 13.54 -1.44 9.36
N GLY A 17 13.74 -2.63 9.93
CA GLY A 17 12.74 -3.26 10.81
C GLY A 17 12.36 -2.38 11.99
N LEU A 18 13.33 -1.79 12.70
CA LEU A 18 13.07 -0.86 13.82
C LEU A 18 12.38 0.44 13.35
N LEU A 19 12.75 0.96 12.19
CA LEU A 19 12.07 2.13 11.63
C LEU A 19 10.59 1.85 11.36
N HIS A 20 10.29 0.71 10.73
CA HIS A 20 8.91 0.30 10.47
C HIS A 20 8.15 0.05 11.78
N GLN A 21 8.79 -0.56 12.78
CA GLN A 21 8.22 -0.73 14.12
C GLN A 21 7.80 0.60 14.72
N SER A 22 8.69 1.60 14.73
CA SER A 22 8.37 2.94 15.23
C SER A 22 7.20 3.58 14.48
N ILE A 23 7.13 3.41 13.15
CA ILE A 23 6.02 3.95 12.35
C ILE A 23 4.69 3.31 12.76
N VAL A 24 4.68 2.00 12.96
CA VAL A 24 3.48 1.23 13.35
C VAL A 24 3.04 1.62 14.76
N ASP A 25 3.95 1.68 15.72
CA ASP A 25 3.64 2.01 17.12
C ASP A 25 3.12 3.45 17.30
N ASP A 26 3.52 4.35 16.42
CA ASP A 26 2.99 5.73 16.39
C ASP A 26 1.56 5.82 15.80
N GLN A 27 1.01 4.73 15.24
CA GLN A 27 -0.35 4.75 14.68
C GLN A 27 -1.39 4.31 15.72
N PRO A 28 -2.44 5.11 15.95
CA PRO A 28 -3.53 4.71 16.83
C PRO A 28 -4.19 3.40 16.39
N GLY A 29 -4.39 2.50 17.31
CA GLY A 29 -5.04 1.20 17.07
C GLY A 29 -4.11 0.12 16.52
N PHE A 30 -2.80 0.36 16.50
CA PHE A 30 -1.79 -0.64 16.13
C PHE A 30 -0.79 -0.86 17.27
N THR A 31 -0.20 -2.03 17.27
CA THR A 31 0.94 -2.40 18.13
C THR A 31 1.89 -3.26 17.33
N ALA A 32 3.13 -2.83 17.21
CA ALA A 32 4.15 -3.62 16.55
C ALA A 32 4.68 -4.73 17.47
N LEU A 33 4.87 -5.90 16.89
CA LEU A 33 5.66 -6.96 17.51
C LEU A 33 7.15 -6.68 17.24
N GLU A 34 8.00 -7.32 18.04
CA GLU A 34 9.45 -7.27 17.80
C GLU A 34 9.76 -7.74 16.35
N PRO A 35 10.48 -6.93 15.54
CA PRO A 35 10.81 -7.28 14.18
C PRO A 35 11.62 -8.57 14.08
N VAL A 36 11.37 -9.35 13.05
CA VAL A 36 12.10 -10.57 12.73
C VAL A 36 12.86 -10.41 11.42
N ARG A 37 13.94 -11.17 11.25
CA ARG A 37 14.89 -10.95 10.15
C ARG A 37 14.96 -12.10 9.14
N SER A 38 14.20 -13.16 9.37
CA SER A 38 14.20 -14.33 8.51
C SER A 38 12.81 -14.94 8.40
N LEU A 39 12.59 -15.70 7.33
CA LEU A 39 11.34 -16.46 7.14
C LEU A 39 11.12 -17.48 8.25
N ALA A 40 12.20 -18.09 8.75
CA ALA A 40 12.12 -19.07 9.84
C ALA A 40 11.61 -18.42 11.13
N GLU A 41 12.16 -17.26 11.52
CA GLU A 41 11.69 -16.47 12.66
C GLU A 41 10.26 -15.99 12.46
N ALA A 42 9.91 -15.53 11.26
CA ALA A 42 8.55 -15.06 10.93
C ALA A 42 7.53 -16.18 11.10
N ARG A 43 7.79 -17.40 10.59
CA ARG A 43 6.90 -18.56 10.77
C ARG A 43 6.67 -18.89 12.24
N GLU A 44 7.74 -18.86 13.03
CA GLU A 44 7.63 -19.12 14.47
C GLU A 44 6.82 -18.04 15.16
N ARG A 45 7.08 -16.78 14.86
CA ARG A 45 6.37 -15.64 15.45
C ARG A 45 4.89 -15.61 15.03
N ILE A 46 4.57 -15.94 13.78
CA ILE A 46 3.18 -16.06 13.31
C ILE A 46 2.42 -17.11 14.12
N ARG A 47 3.03 -18.29 14.35
CA ARG A 47 2.39 -19.35 15.13
C ARG A 47 2.20 -19.00 16.59
N SER A 48 3.23 -18.42 17.23
CA SER A 48 3.22 -18.13 18.68
C SER A 48 2.47 -16.85 19.03
N ALA A 49 2.60 -15.80 18.24
CA ALA A 49 2.06 -14.50 18.54
C ALA A 49 0.75 -14.17 17.79
N ARG A 50 0.41 -14.89 16.73
CA ARG A 50 -0.79 -14.69 15.92
C ARG A 50 -1.04 -13.21 15.55
N PRO A 51 -0.15 -12.57 14.79
CA PRO A 51 -0.35 -11.18 14.36
C PRO A 51 -1.59 -11.05 13.47
N ASP A 52 -2.18 -9.85 13.45
CA ASP A 52 -3.29 -9.50 12.57
C ASP A 52 -2.81 -9.10 11.17
N LEU A 53 -1.61 -8.55 11.08
CA LEU A 53 -1.02 -8.02 9.85
C LEU A 53 0.47 -8.35 9.81
N LEU A 54 0.95 -8.74 8.64
CA LEU A 54 2.36 -8.92 8.33
C LEU A 54 2.84 -7.74 7.46
N LEU A 55 3.90 -7.05 7.87
CA LEU A 55 4.62 -6.09 7.07
C LEU A 55 5.95 -6.72 6.65
N ALA A 56 6.08 -7.15 5.41
CA ALA A 56 7.17 -8.02 4.98
C ALA A 56 7.92 -7.52 3.76
N ASP A 57 9.26 -7.59 3.81
CA ASP A 57 10.07 -7.53 2.61
C ASP A 57 9.80 -8.76 1.71
N VAL A 58 9.81 -8.53 0.41
CA VAL A 58 9.64 -9.59 -0.58
C VAL A 58 10.89 -10.44 -0.71
N PHE A 59 12.07 -9.82 -0.70
CA PHE A 59 13.34 -10.49 -0.90
C PHE A 59 14.11 -10.62 0.41
N LEU A 60 14.27 -11.83 0.88
CA LEU A 60 14.98 -12.17 2.10
C LEU A 60 16.11 -13.13 1.79
N PRO A 61 17.21 -13.13 2.55
CA PRO A 61 18.34 -14.02 2.30
C PRO A 61 17.97 -15.53 2.35
N ASP A 62 16.95 -15.89 3.13
CA ASP A 62 16.48 -17.26 3.30
C ASP A 62 15.23 -17.60 2.49
N GLY A 63 14.78 -16.69 1.58
CA GLY A 63 13.73 -17.00 0.62
C GLY A 63 12.80 -15.84 0.26
N ASP A 64 11.56 -16.18 -0.07
CA ASP A 64 10.57 -15.30 -0.70
C ASP A 64 9.43 -14.93 0.28
N GLY A 65 9.32 -13.64 0.62
CA GLY A 65 8.26 -13.12 1.48
C GLY A 65 6.86 -13.31 0.91
N ILE A 66 6.69 -13.30 -0.42
CA ILE A 66 5.39 -13.56 -1.06
C ILE A 66 4.92 -15.00 -0.79
N ALA A 67 5.85 -15.95 -0.83
CA ALA A 67 5.53 -17.34 -0.52
C ALA A 67 5.08 -17.51 0.94
N LEU A 68 5.73 -16.82 1.88
CA LEU A 68 5.32 -16.79 3.28
C LEU A 68 3.89 -16.24 3.47
N VAL A 69 3.55 -15.14 2.81
CA VAL A 69 2.21 -14.54 2.90
C VAL A 69 1.14 -15.55 2.50
N ARG A 70 1.34 -16.23 1.36
CA ARG A 70 0.42 -17.27 0.88
C ARG A 70 0.33 -18.46 1.82
N GLU A 71 1.45 -18.89 2.41
CA GLU A 71 1.53 -20.01 3.35
C GLU A 71 0.82 -19.67 4.67
N ALA A 72 1.05 -18.46 5.18
CA ALA A 72 0.55 -18.03 6.49
C ALA A 72 -0.94 -17.75 6.52
N GLY A 73 -1.54 -17.34 5.40
CA GLY A 73 -2.97 -17.04 5.31
C GLY A 73 -3.40 -15.85 6.19
N ILE A 74 -2.48 -14.91 6.46
CA ILE A 74 -2.75 -13.66 7.17
C ILE A 74 -2.67 -12.48 6.22
N ASP A 75 -3.36 -11.40 6.57
CA ASP A 75 -3.27 -10.15 5.81
C ASP A 75 -1.83 -9.64 5.81
N ALA A 76 -1.37 -9.13 4.68
CA ALA A 76 0.00 -8.65 4.55
C ALA A 76 0.11 -7.38 3.70
N ILE A 77 0.99 -6.47 4.11
CA ILE A 77 1.53 -5.41 3.29
C ILE A 77 2.94 -5.83 2.88
N LEU A 78 3.17 -5.96 1.58
CA LEU A 78 4.48 -6.30 1.05
C LEU A 78 5.27 -5.04 0.72
N ILE A 79 6.54 -5.06 1.03
CA ILE A 79 7.49 -3.99 0.78
C ILE A 79 8.59 -4.54 -0.12
N SER A 80 8.95 -3.85 -1.18
CA SER A 80 9.94 -4.37 -2.11
C SER A 80 10.61 -3.29 -2.94
N ALA A 81 11.86 -3.53 -3.31
CA ALA A 81 12.54 -2.77 -4.35
C ALA A 81 12.17 -3.24 -5.77
N ALA A 82 11.43 -4.35 -5.89
CA ALA A 82 10.99 -4.85 -7.20
C ALA A 82 9.80 -4.05 -7.75
N ASP A 83 10.01 -3.45 -8.88
CA ASP A 83 9.02 -2.68 -9.65
C ASP A 83 8.51 -3.44 -10.89
N ASP A 84 8.97 -4.68 -11.08
CA ASP A 84 8.57 -5.50 -12.22
C ASP A 84 7.14 -6.06 -12.06
N ALA A 85 6.38 -6.02 -13.15
CA ALA A 85 4.99 -6.44 -13.17
C ALA A 85 4.75 -7.92 -12.76
N PRO A 86 5.61 -8.89 -13.09
CA PRO A 86 5.48 -10.26 -12.59
C PRO A 86 5.52 -10.36 -11.07
N THR A 87 6.46 -9.70 -10.40
CA THR A 87 6.57 -9.71 -8.93
C THR A 87 5.36 -9.05 -8.27
N VAL A 88 4.94 -7.88 -8.75
CA VAL A 88 3.75 -7.20 -8.24
C VAL A 88 2.50 -8.07 -8.40
N ARG A 89 2.31 -8.71 -9.57
CA ARG A 89 1.18 -9.63 -9.78
C ARG A 89 1.21 -10.84 -8.83
N ARG A 90 2.40 -11.41 -8.56
CA ARG A 90 2.55 -12.49 -7.58
C ARG A 90 2.14 -12.04 -6.18
N ALA A 91 2.58 -10.85 -5.79
CA ALA A 91 2.24 -10.24 -4.51
C ALA A 91 0.72 -10.08 -4.34
N LEU A 92 0.05 -9.48 -5.32
CA LEU A 92 -1.40 -9.29 -5.27
C LEU A 92 -2.17 -10.62 -5.25
N ARG A 93 -1.67 -11.65 -5.96
CA ARG A 93 -2.28 -13.00 -5.95
C ARG A 93 -2.02 -13.78 -4.66
N SER A 94 -1.06 -13.38 -3.85
CA SER A 94 -0.77 -14.04 -2.57
C SER A 94 -1.76 -13.68 -1.46
N GLY A 95 -2.64 -12.69 -1.68
CA GLY A 95 -3.55 -12.17 -0.68
C GLY A 95 -3.01 -10.92 0.03
N ALA A 96 -1.96 -10.30 -0.50
CA ALA A 96 -1.47 -9.03 0.04
C ALA A 96 -2.53 -7.93 -0.08
N VAL A 97 -2.79 -7.25 1.04
CA VAL A 97 -3.73 -6.12 1.13
C VAL A 97 -3.10 -4.79 0.75
N GLY A 98 -1.78 -4.76 0.57
CA GLY A 98 -1.03 -3.59 0.13
C GLY A 98 0.35 -3.95 -0.39
N TYR A 99 0.92 -3.06 -1.21
CA TYR A 99 2.25 -3.18 -1.76
C TYR A 99 2.93 -1.82 -1.76
N LEU A 100 4.16 -1.73 -1.25
CA LEU A 100 4.98 -0.53 -1.24
C LEU A 100 6.28 -0.75 -2.00
N LEU A 101 6.54 0.13 -2.96
CA LEU A 101 7.83 0.17 -3.65
C LEU A 101 8.84 0.99 -2.86
N LYS A 102 10.01 0.41 -2.58
CA LYS A 102 11.16 1.13 -2.03
C LYS A 102 11.84 1.97 -3.13
N PRO A 103 12.25 3.22 -2.87
CA PRO A 103 12.09 3.97 -1.63
C PRO A 103 10.69 4.59 -1.51
N PHE A 104 10.14 4.62 -0.32
CA PHE A 104 8.86 5.30 -0.02
C PHE A 104 9.02 6.20 1.21
N ASP A 105 8.12 7.18 1.34
CA ASP A 105 8.09 8.03 2.51
C ASP A 105 7.22 7.41 3.64
N ARG A 106 7.41 7.92 4.85
CA ARG A 106 6.65 7.47 6.03
C ARG A 106 5.12 7.56 5.81
N ARG A 107 4.66 8.58 5.08
CA ARG A 107 3.23 8.82 4.84
C ARG A 107 2.59 7.72 4.00
N ALA A 108 3.34 7.14 3.07
CA ALA A 108 2.84 6.05 2.24
C ALA A 108 2.50 4.81 3.09
N LEU A 109 3.37 4.44 4.05
CA LEU A 109 3.10 3.34 4.97
C LEU A 109 1.94 3.68 5.92
N ILE A 110 1.91 4.88 6.49
CA ILE A 110 0.82 5.35 7.35
C ILE A 110 -0.52 5.26 6.61
N GLY A 111 -0.60 5.74 5.38
CA GLY A 111 -1.81 5.68 4.57
C GLY A 111 -2.31 4.25 4.32
N LEU A 112 -1.40 3.27 4.15
CA LEU A 112 -1.77 1.86 4.05
C LEU A 112 -2.31 1.30 5.37
N LEU A 113 -1.67 1.63 6.49
CA LEU A 113 -2.13 1.19 7.82
C LEU A 113 -3.51 1.76 8.15
N GLU A 114 -3.75 3.04 7.88
CA GLU A 114 -5.05 3.68 8.08
C GLU A 114 -6.16 3.05 7.22
N ARG A 115 -5.86 2.74 5.94
CA ARG A 115 -6.81 2.03 5.08
C ARG A 115 -7.10 0.63 5.61
N TYR A 116 -6.08 -0.09 6.03
CA TYR A 116 -6.22 -1.41 6.61
C TYR A 116 -7.08 -1.39 7.88
N ALA A 117 -6.85 -0.43 8.79
CA ALA A 117 -7.67 -0.28 9.99
C ALA A 117 -9.14 -0.02 9.64
N ARG A 118 -9.43 0.86 8.68
CA ARG A 118 -10.80 1.13 8.22
C ARG A 118 -11.45 -0.10 7.61
N TYR A 119 -10.72 -0.85 6.78
CA TYR A 119 -11.16 -2.12 6.21
C TYR A 119 -11.52 -3.14 7.30
N ARG A 120 -10.64 -3.36 8.27
CA ARG A 120 -10.87 -4.28 9.39
C ARG A 120 -12.08 -3.85 10.23
N ASN A 121 -12.22 -2.57 10.53
CA ASN A 121 -13.34 -2.04 11.30
C ASN A 121 -14.67 -2.21 10.58
N LEU A 122 -14.70 -2.04 9.26
CA LEU A 122 -15.93 -2.24 8.46
C LEU A 122 -16.40 -3.69 8.50
N LEU A 123 -15.48 -4.64 8.51
CA LEU A 123 -15.76 -6.08 8.53
C LEU A 123 -15.81 -6.67 9.93
N ALA A 124 -15.61 -5.87 10.98
CA ALA A 124 -15.66 -6.33 12.35
C ALA A 124 -17.09 -6.62 12.83
N GLY A 125 -17.21 -7.62 13.72
CA GLY A 125 -18.49 -8.01 14.34
C GLY A 125 -19.28 -9.06 13.53
N ASP A 126 -20.37 -9.54 14.14
CA ASP A 126 -21.16 -10.67 13.61
C ASP A 126 -22.42 -10.21 12.85
N ARG A 127 -22.52 -8.91 12.51
CA ARG A 127 -23.66 -8.42 11.75
C ARG A 127 -23.66 -8.96 10.32
N PRO A 128 -24.82 -9.28 9.73
CA PRO A 128 -24.87 -9.61 8.31
C PRO A 128 -24.37 -8.43 7.46
N LEU A 129 -23.47 -8.72 6.53
CA LEU A 129 -22.97 -7.74 5.57
C LEU A 129 -23.87 -7.69 4.34
N ARG A 130 -24.04 -6.48 3.77
CA ARG A 130 -24.70 -6.27 2.50
C ARG A 130 -23.66 -6.15 1.38
N GLN A 131 -24.08 -6.25 0.13
CA GLN A 131 -23.20 -6.07 -1.02
C GLN A 131 -22.47 -4.74 -0.95
N GLU A 132 -23.14 -3.67 -0.55
CA GLU A 132 -22.56 -2.33 -0.38
C GLU A 132 -21.40 -2.29 0.63
N ASP A 133 -21.48 -3.12 1.69
CA ASP A 133 -20.40 -3.23 2.68
C ASP A 133 -19.17 -3.92 2.07
N ALA A 134 -19.38 -4.95 1.26
CA ALA A 134 -18.30 -5.64 0.55
C ALA A 134 -17.63 -4.71 -0.49
N ASP A 135 -18.43 -4.00 -1.28
CA ASP A 135 -17.94 -3.05 -2.27
C ASP A 135 -17.13 -1.92 -1.61
N ARG A 136 -17.60 -1.41 -0.47
CA ARG A 136 -16.90 -0.40 0.32
C ARG A 136 -15.59 -0.94 0.90
N ALA A 137 -15.57 -2.18 1.40
CA ALA A 137 -14.36 -2.80 1.92
C ALA A 137 -13.27 -2.90 0.84
N LEU A 138 -13.63 -3.36 -0.35
CA LEU A 138 -12.72 -3.42 -1.50
C LEU A 138 -12.25 -2.02 -1.93
N ALA A 139 -13.16 -1.04 -1.99
CA ALA A 139 -12.81 0.34 -2.31
C ALA A 139 -11.81 0.94 -1.31
N ILE A 140 -11.98 0.69 -0.03
CA ILE A 140 -11.05 1.12 1.03
C ILE A 140 -9.66 0.52 0.80
N LEU A 141 -9.55 -0.78 0.58
CA LEU A 141 -8.25 -1.44 0.35
C LEU A 141 -7.55 -0.90 -0.89
N HIS A 142 -8.29 -0.68 -1.98
CA HIS A 142 -7.74 -0.19 -3.23
C HIS A 142 -7.54 1.33 -3.28
N GLY A 143 -7.86 2.06 -2.19
CA GLY A 143 -7.70 3.51 -2.14
C GLY A 143 -8.66 4.28 -3.04
N ALA A 144 -9.75 3.67 -3.49
CA ALA A 144 -10.79 4.35 -4.26
C ALA A 144 -11.53 5.33 -3.33
N GLY A 145 -11.30 6.63 -3.51
CA GLY A 145 -11.92 7.69 -2.71
C GLY A 145 -10.95 8.65 -2.01
N GLU A 146 -9.66 8.35 -1.97
CA GLU A 146 -8.65 9.34 -1.59
C GLU A 146 -7.60 9.44 -2.70
N PRO A 147 -7.27 10.66 -3.17
CA PRO A 147 -6.12 10.81 -4.03
C PRO A 147 -4.90 10.42 -3.19
N VAL A 148 -4.33 9.23 -3.44
CA VAL A 148 -2.93 9.02 -3.11
C VAL A 148 -2.22 10.20 -3.75
N SER A 149 -1.49 11.00 -2.98
CA SER A 149 -0.63 12.01 -3.55
C SER A 149 0.47 11.29 -4.35
N VAL A 150 0.10 10.82 -5.52
CA VAL A 150 1.07 10.53 -6.55
C VAL A 150 1.74 11.87 -6.76
N SER A 151 3.04 11.93 -6.54
CA SER A 151 3.85 13.05 -6.98
C SER A 151 3.54 13.22 -8.48
N ARG A 152 2.62 14.15 -8.78
CA ARG A 152 2.27 14.45 -10.16
C ARG A 152 3.54 14.93 -10.81
N SER A 153 3.92 14.32 -11.91
CA SER A 153 5.10 14.77 -12.64
C SER A 153 4.95 16.27 -12.93
N ALA A 154 6.06 16.99 -12.99
CA ALA A 154 6.03 18.41 -13.29
C ALA A 154 5.24 18.70 -14.58
N THR A 155 5.22 17.75 -15.52
CA THR A 155 4.47 17.80 -16.76
C THR A 155 2.94 17.72 -16.53
N GLU A 156 2.46 16.86 -15.63
CA GLU A 156 1.02 16.80 -15.29
C GLU A 156 0.54 18.05 -14.56
N GLN A 157 1.39 18.62 -13.71
CA GLN A 157 1.07 19.90 -13.05
C GLN A 157 1.00 21.07 -14.05
N LEU A 158 1.89 21.08 -15.05
CA LEU A 158 1.86 22.09 -16.12
C LEU A 158 0.61 21.95 -17.01
N VAL A 159 0.23 20.72 -17.36
CA VAL A 159 -0.98 20.46 -18.17
C VAL A 159 -2.24 20.90 -17.40
N LEU A 160 -2.34 20.60 -16.11
CA LEU A 160 -3.49 21.01 -15.28
C LEU A 160 -3.53 22.53 -15.04
N ALA A 161 -2.36 23.15 -14.90
CA ALA A 161 -2.28 24.61 -14.80
C ALA A 161 -2.65 25.32 -16.11
N ALA A 162 -2.32 24.71 -17.26
CA ALA A 162 -2.66 25.21 -18.58
C ALA A 162 -4.14 25.03 -18.95
N LEU A 163 -4.79 24.00 -18.35
CA LEU A 163 -6.22 23.74 -18.54
C LEU A 163 -7.12 24.64 -17.68
N GLY A 164 -6.55 25.40 -16.70
CA GLY A 164 -7.25 26.40 -15.86
C GLY A 164 -8.77 26.26 -15.76
N ASP A 165 -9.45 26.78 -14.80
CA ASP A 165 -10.91 26.63 -14.55
C ASP A 165 -11.86 27.10 -15.71
N GLY A 166 -11.51 26.81 -16.96
CA GLY A 166 -12.31 27.13 -18.16
C GLY A 166 -12.30 25.97 -19.14
N GLU A 167 -13.46 25.64 -19.68
CA GLU A 167 -13.63 24.76 -20.82
C GLU A 167 -12.89 25.36 -22.04
N ALA A 168 -11.60 25.00 -22.23
CA ALA A 168 -10.91 25.31 -23.46
C ALA A 168 -11.35 24.32 -24.55
N SER A 169 -11.96 24.82 -25.61
CA SER A 169 -12.30 24.01 -26.78
C SER A 169 -11.03 23.56 -27.52
N ALA A 170 -11.10 22.41 -28.21
CA ALA A 170 -9.98 21.88 -28.98
C ALA A 170 -9.39 22.86 -30.02
N ALA A 171 -10.14 23.91 -30.41
CA ALA A 171 -9.73 24.96 -31.32
C ALA A 171 -8.75 25.96 -30.68
N GLU A 172 -8.91 26.28 -29.37
CA GLU A 172 -8.05 27.25 -28.67
C GLU A 172 -6.66 26.67 -28.35
N ILE A 173 -6.54 25.35 -28.26
CA ILE A 173 -5.26 24.67 -28.03
C ILE A 173 -4.37 24.77 -29.29
N GLY A 174 -4.95 24.78 -30.48
CA GLY A 174 -4.22 24.90 -31.76
C GLY A 174 -3.55 26.26 -31.97
N GLU A 175 -4.13 27.34 -31.50
CA GLU A 175 -3.58 28.69 -31.68
C GLU A 175 -2.43 29.03 -30.73
N SER A 176 -2.40 28.42 -29.56
CA SER A 176 -1.34 28.68 -28.57
C SER A 176 -0.04 27.86 -28.83
N THR A 177 -0.07 26.86 -29.70
CA THR A 177 1.08 25.99 -30.01
C THR A 177 1.85 26.36 -31.27
N GLY A 178 1.48 27.43 -32.00
CA GLY A 178 2.31 28.01 -33.04
C GLY A 178 2.64 27.14 -34.24
N PHE A 179 1.82 26.15 -34.58
CA PHE A 179 1.95 25.39 -35.81
C PHE A 179 1.28 26.16 -36.94
N ALA A 180 2.05 26.99 -37.63
CA ALA A 180 1.66 27.58 -38.93
C ALA A 180 1.82 26.50 -40.03
N GLU A 181 0.74 26.20 -40.73
CA GLU A 181 0.80 25.45 -41.96
C GLU A 181 1.57 26.22 -43.05
N PRO A 182 2.39 25.57 -43.88
CA PRO A 182 2.98 26.23 -45.03
C PRO A 182 1.93 26.39 -46.12
N ALA A 183 1.71 27.63 -46.53
CA ALA A 183 0.90 27.96 -47.69
C ALA A 183 1.58 27.47 -48.99
N HIS A 184 0.78 26.93 -49.88
CA HIS A 184 1.12 26.72 -51.29
C HIS A 184 1.31 28.02 -52.04
#